data_1ad0b38f46a4972a706b5e0c8c523068
#
_entry.id   1ad0b38f46a4972a706b5e0c8c523068
#
_cell.length_a   1.000
_cell.length_b   1.000
_cell.length_c   1.000
_cell.angle_alpha   90.00
_cell.angle_beta   90.00
_cell.angle_gamma   90.00
#
_symmetry.space_group_name_H-M   'P 1'
#
loop_
_entity.id
_entity.type
_entity.pdbx_description
1 polymer ?
#
loop_
_entity_poly.entity_id
_entity_poly.type
_entity_poly.pdbx_seq_one_letter_code
_entity_poly.pdbx_strand_id
1 'polypeptide(L)'
;MITRRSLVTAATLLASLLVVPGLAHAAKEPAKKAEAKTEEAAKTADFLFVQNAQSIHYTDGKLTLKGVSPTTIMFSDRPERIAGHMATTRFVPFWSKGKDSFLADPPNATLSIVNEDKVNDVVVELRDPILKGDELSYNVRVLEGEMPAKGGPVSLFIDVIGMPLAPLSYAGVARRSYRRAFYY
;
A
#
# COMPACT_ATOMS: atom_id res chain seq x y z
N MET A 1 -46.96 -32.78 50.98
CA MET A 1 -47.32 -32.57 52.37
C MET A 1 -46.66 -31.27 52.82
N ILE A 2 -47.50 -30.26 53.16
CA ILE A 2 -47.32 -29.14 54.09
C ILE A 2 -46.32 -28.05 53.70
N THR A 3 -46.82 -26.96 53.06
CA THR A 3 -47.03 -25.59 53.47
C THR A 3 -46.17 -25.01 54.60
N ARG A 4 -45.55 -23.87 54.35
CA ARG A 4 -45.79 -22.66 55.15
C ARG A 4 -45.27 -21.39 54.50
N ARG A 5 -46.19 -20.45 54.37
CA ARG A 5 -46.08 -19.02 54.13
C ARG A 5 -45.34 -18.30 55.28
N SER A 6 -44.63 -17.24 54.99
CA SER A 6 -44.53 -16.07 55.89
C SER A 6 -44.22 -14.81 55.05
N LEU A 7 -45.17 -13.92 55.11
CA LEU A 7 -45.09 -12.50 54.77
C LEU A 7 -44.28 -11.77 55.88
N VAL A 8 -43.43 -10.82 55.51
CA VAL A 8 -43.19 -9.61 56.33
C VAL A 8 -42.70 -8.48 55.46
N THR A 9 -43.56 -7.54 55.25
CA THR A 9 -43.52 -6.07 55.39
C THR A 9 -42.43 -5.26 54.69
N ALA A 10 -43.01 -4.27 54.01
CA ALA A 10 -42.47 -3.11 53.34
C ALA A 10 -41.58 -2.21 54.24
N ALA A 11 -40.56 -1.66 53.63
CA ALA A 11 -39.97 -0.38 54.01
C ALA A 11 -39.61 0.38 52.74
N THR A 12 -40.43 1.38 52.45
CA THR A 12 -40.21 2.43 51.48
C THR A 12 -39.11 3.36 51.97
N LEU A 13 -37.99 3.41 51.23
CA LEU A 13 -37.02 4.50 51.32
C LEU A 13 -37.00 5.24 49.99
N LEU A 14 -37.58 6.41 49.95
CA LEU A 14 -37.38 7.40 48.91
C LEU A 14 -35.92 7.86 48.93
N ALA A 15 -35.14 7.50 47.96
CA ALA A 15 -33.89 8.15 47.64
C ALA A 15 -34.10 8.99 46.39
N SER A 16 -34.14 10.29 46.60
CA SER A 16 -34.19 11.32 45.54
C SER A 16 -32.95 11.23 44.66
N LEU A 17 -33.13 10.78 43.41
CA LEU A 17 -32.10 10.76 42.38
C LEU A 17 -31.97 12.19 41.84
N LEU A 18 -30.92 12.89 42.24
CA LEU A 18 -30.43 14.10 41.55
C LEU A 18 -29.90 13.68 40.17
N VAL A 19 -30.71 13.91 39.15
CA VAL A 19 -30.28 13.85 37.74
C VAL A 19 -29.42 15.08 37.49
N VAL A 20 -28.11 14.87 37.33
CA VAL A 20 -27.20 15.86 36.75
C VAL A 20 -27.24 15.68 35.25
N PRO A 21 -27.81 16.59 34.44
CA PRO A 21 -27.70 16.56 33.01
C PRO A 21 -26.40 17.26 32.59
N GLY A 22 -25.53 16.52 31.93
CA GLY A 22 -24.46 17.19 31.20
C GLY A 22 -23.07 16.64 31.47
N LEU A 23 -22.70 15.60 30.71
CA LEU A 23 -21.31 15.32 30.30
C LEU A 23 -21.28 14.02 29.47
N ALA A 24 -21.83 14.04 28.27
CA ALA A 24 -21.64 12.96 27.30
C ALA A 24 -21.94 13.39 25.86
N HIS A 25 -21.25 14.42 25.35
CA HIS A 25 -21.29 14.73 23.91
C HIS A 25 -20.06 15.53 23.46
N ALA A 26 -18.86 15.01 23.63
CA ALA A 26 -17.68 15.70 23.08
C ALA A 26 -16.51 14.79 22.65
N ALA A 27 -16.73 13.52 22.34
CA ALA A 27 -15.60 12.65 21.99
C ALA A 27 -15.71 11.90 20.64
N LYS A 28 -16.69 12.20 19.79
CA LYS A 28 -16.90 11.41 18.56
C LYS A 28 -16.71 12.17 17.24
N GLU A 29 -16.61 13.48 17.24
CA GLU A 29 -16.47 14.26 15.99
C GLU A 29 -15.05 14.41 15.43
N PRO A 30 -13.97 14.52 16.21
CA PRO A 30 -12.64 14.72 15.60
C PRO A 30 -12.11 13.49 14.87
N ALA A 31 -12.42 12.27 15.33
CA ALA A 31 -11.94 11.04 14.67
C ALA A 31 -12.61 10.82 13.31
N LYS A 32 -13.92 10.98 13.22
CA LYS A 32 -14.66 10.79 11.96
C LYS A 32 -14.31 11.85 10.91
N LYS A 33 -14.00 13.08 11.33
CA LYS A 33 -13.56 14.15 10.42
C LYS A 33 -12.11 13.93 9.95
N ALA A 34 -11.25 13.36 10.78
CA ALA A 34 -9.88 13.00 10.41
C ALA A 34 -9.88 11.81 9.44
N GLU A 35 -10.67 10.77 9.69
CA GLU A 35 -10.83 9.62 8.80
C GLU A 35 -11.38 10.02 7.44
N ALA A 36 -12.45 10.84 7.40
CA ALA A 36 -13.03 11.33 6.15
C ALA A 36 -12.06 12.20 5.35
N LYS A 37 -11.28 13.07 6.00
CA LYS A 37 -10.26 13.88 5.33
C LYS A 37 -9.10 13.03 4.79
N THR A 38 -8.71 12.00 5.50
CA THR A 38 -7.67 11.05 5.07
C THR A 38 -8.16 10.21 3.88
N GLU A 39 -9.43 9.79 3.90
CA GLU A 39 -10.03 9.02 2.83
C GLU A 39 -10.26 9.86 1.56
N GLU A 40 -10.61 11.13 1.68
CA GLU A 40 -10.75 12.07 0.56
C GLU A 40 -9.37 12.41 -0.04
N ALA A 41 -8.36 12.67 0.77
CA ALA A 41 -6.99 12.88 0.32
C ALA A 41 -6.44 11.64 -0.39
N ALA A 42 -6.75 10.44 0.10
CA ALA A 42 -6.34 9.19 -0.53
C ALA A 42 -6.98 8.94 -1.91
N LYS A 43 -8.13 9.55 -2.20
CA LYS A 43 -8.79 9.45 -3.52
C LYS A 43 -8.15 10.31 -4.60
N THR A 44 -7.42 11.34 -4.22
CA THR A 44 -6.79 12.31 -5.13
C THR A 44 -5.28 12.23 -5.13
N ALA A 45 -4.69 11.46 -4.21
CA ALA A 45 -3.24 11.36 -4.08
C ALA A 45 -2.67 10.38 -5.12
N ASP A 46 -1.59 10.81 -5.75
CA ASP A 46 -0.77 9.95 -6.60
C ASP A 46 0.14 9.09 -5.74
N PHE A 47 -0.04 7.78 -5.79
CA PHE A 47 0.72 6.83 -4.98
C PHE A 47 1.84 6.16 -5.77
N LEU A 48 3.00 6.14 -5.16
CA LEU A 48 4.11 5.27 -5.53
C LEU A 48 4.03 3.99 -4.70
N PHE A 49 4.21 2.84 -5.35
CA PHE A 49 4.20 1.55 -4.66
C PHE A 49 5.60 0.94 -4.68
N VAL A 50 5.97 0.27 -3.59
CA VAL A 50 7.25 -0.44 -3.47
C VAL A 50 7.01 -1.87 -3.04
N GLN A 51 7.57 -2.80 -3.83
CA GLN A 51 7.58 -4.22 -3.53
C GLN A 51 9.03 -4.69 -3.36
N ASN A 52 9.28 -5.44 -2.30
CA ASN A 52 10.59 -6.02 -2.03
C ASN A 52 10.51 -7.54 -2.18
N ALA A 53 11.56 -8.12 -2.73
CA ALA A 53 11.70 -9.56 -2.86
C ALA A 53 13.15 -10.01 -2.61
N GLN A 54 13.32 -11.30 -2.35
CA GLN A 54 14.64 -11.89 -2.07
C GLN A 54 15.46 -12.13 -3.33
N SER A 55 14.79 -12.41 -4.45
CA SER A 55 15.45 -12.64 -5.73
C SER A 55 14.49 -12.46 -6.90
N ILE A 56 15.07 -12.40 -8.10
CA ILE A 56 14.30 -12.35 -9.35
C ILE A 56 14.68 -13.52 -10.27
N HIS A 57 13.73 -13.86 -11.10
CA HIS A 57 13.95 -14.68 -12.30
C HIS A 57 13.25 -14.02 -13.49
N TYR A 58 13.98 -13.84 -14.59
CA TYR A 58 13.46 -13.26 -15.82
C TYR A 58 13.67 -14.21 -16.99
N THR A 59 12.61 -14.52 -17.72
CA THR A 59 12.61 -15.36 -18.92
C THR A 59 11.50 -14.92 -19.84
N ASP A 60 11.80 -14.71 -21.11
CA ASP A 60 10.84 -14.48 -22.20
C ASP A 60 9.79 -13.39 -21.88
N GLY A 61 10.25 -12.25 -21.39
CA GLY A 61 9.35 -11.14 -21.04
C GLY A 61 8.57 -11.32 -19.74
N LYS A 62 8.81 -12.38 -18.98
CA LYS A 62 8.20 -12.63 -17.68
C LYS A 62 9.19 -12.43 -16.56
N LEU A 63 8.91 -11.46 -15.70
CA LEU A 63 9.62 -11.20 -14.45
C LEU A 63 8.91 -11.91 -13.31
N THR A 64 9.62 -12.71 -12.54
CA THR A 64 9.13 -13.35 -11.31
C THR A 64 9.95 -12.87 -10.13
N LEU A 65 9.30 -12.23 -9.19
CA LEU A 65 9.82 -11.85 -7.86
C LEU A 65 9.62 -13.04 -6.93
N LYS A 66 10.69 -13.59 -6.35
CA LYS A 66 10.64 -14.72 -5.41
C LYS A 66 10.90 -14.27 -3.99
N GLY A 67 10.15 -14.84 -3.03
CA GLY A 67 10.19 -14.38 -1.65
C GLY A 67 9.71 -12.94 -1.53
N VAL A 68 8.61 -12.59 -2.21
CA VAL A 68 8.05 -11.25 -2.16
C VAL A 68 7.53 -10.94 -0.76
N SER A 69 7.77 -9.71 -0.30
CA SER A 69 7.24 -9.25 0.98
C SER A 69 5.72 -9.41 1.04
N PRO A 70 5.15 -9.87 2.16
CA PRO A 70 3.70 -9.94 2.34
C PRO A 70 3.03 -8.56 2.32
N THR A 71 3.83 -7.48 2.37
CA THR A 71 3.36 -6.10 2.35
C THR A 71 3.92 -5.32 1.17
N THR A 72 3.05 -4.64 0.44
CA THR A 72 3.40 -3.62 -0.56
C THR A 72 3.34 -2.26 0.12
N ILE A 73 4.45 -1.54 0.13
CA ILE A 73 4.55 -0.19 0.69
C ILE A 73 3.94 0.79 -0.32
N MET A 74 3.27 1.82 0.17
CA MET A 74 2.76 2.91 -0.65
C MET A 74 3.03 4.25 0.01
N PHE A 75 3.32 5.24 -0.80
CA PHE A 75 3.47 6.62 -0.33
C PHE A 75 3.13 7.61 -1.44
N SER A 76 2.64 8.77 -1.04
CA SER A 76 2.46 9.92 -1.91
C SER A 76 3.38 11.05 -1.48
N ASP A 77 3.78 11.89 -2.42
CA ASP A 77 4.56 13.08 -2.15
C ASP A 77 3.62 14.24 -1.72
N ARG A 78 4.14 15.43 -1.75
CA ARG A 78 3.38 16.66 -1.46
C ARG A 78 2.27 16.87 -2.51
N PRO A 79 1.16 17.43 -2.10
CA PRO A 79 0.85 18.01 -0.77
C PRO A 79 0.40 17.00 0.29
N GLU A 80 -0.04 15.78 -0.07
CA GLU A 80 -0.75 14.83 0.81
C GLU A 80 0.15 14.19 1.85
N ARG A 81 1.40 13.84 1.49
CA ARG A 81 2.39 13.19 2.38
C ARG A 81 1.84 11.97 3.11
N ILE A 82 1.24 11.06 2.37
CA ILE A 82 0.69 9.83 2.90
C ILE A 82 1.75 8.74 2.77
N ALA A 83 1.94 7.95 3.81
CA ALA A 83 2.74 6.74 3.79
C ALA A 83 1.99 5.61 4.48
N GLY A 84 2.08 4.41 3.94
CA GLY A 84 1.38 3.25 4.47
C GLY A 84 1.81 1.96 3.78
N HIS A 85 1.06 0.90 4.03
CA HIS A 85 1.25 -0.37 3.35
C HIS A 85 -0.09 -1.08 3.18
N MET A 86 -0.15 -1.96 2.20
CA MET A 86 -1.24 -2.90 2.02
C MET A 86 -0.70 -4.32 1.94
N ALA A 87 -1.53 -5.32 2.22
CA ALA A 87 -1.16 -6.70 1.96
C ALA A 87 -0.93 -6.91 0.45
N THR A 88 0.18 -7.58 0.07
CA THR A 88 0.50 -7.86 -1.34
C THR A 88 -0.61 -8.67 -2.02
N THR A 89 -1.34 -9.52 -1.27
CA THR A 89 -2.54 -10.22 -1.74
C THR A 89 -3.69 -9.29 -2.13
N ARG A 90 -3.73 -8.04 -1.62
CA ARG A 90 -4.72 -7.02 -1.99
C ARG A 90 -4.25 -6.15 -3.15
N PHE A 91 -2.94 -6.04 -3.36
CA PHE A 91 -2.37 -5.27 -4.45
C PHE A 91 -2.75 -5.84 -5.83
N VAL A 92 -2.73 -7.16 -6.00
CA VAL A 92 -3.08 -7.81 -7.27
C VAL A 92 -4.54 -7.54 -7.68
N PRO A 93 -5.57 -7.72 -6.83
CA PRO A 93 -6.93 -7.29 -7.17
C PRO A 93 -7.09 -5.78 -7.34
N PHE A 94 -6.26 -4.97 -6.68
CA PHE A 94 -6.25 -3.51 -6.83
C PHE A 94 -5.81 -3.09 -8.24
N TRP A 95 -4.96 -3.86 -8.92
CA TRP A 95 -4.42 -3.62 -10.25
C TRP A 95 -5.49 -3.27 -11.30
N SER A 96 -6.66 -3.89 -11.21
CA SER A 96 -7.76 -3.73 -12.17
C SER A 96 -8.90 -2.83 -11.66
N LYS A 97 -8.75 -2.15 -10.52
CA LYS A 97 -9.80 -1.33 -9.93
C LYS A 97 -9.81 0.09 -10.47
N GLY A 98 -10.98 0.53 -10.91
CA GLY A 98 -11.22 1.91 -11.36
C GLY A 98 -11.00 2.11 -12.86
N LYS A 99 -11.38 3.30 -13.34
CA LYS A 99 -11.23 3.68 -14.75
C LYS A 99 -9.76 3.91 -15.11
N ASP A 100 -9.01 4.49 -14.16
CA ASP A 100 -7.58 4.79 -14.28
C ASP A 100 -6.76 3.69 -13.57
N SER A 101 -7.12 2.42 -13.82
CA SER A 101 -6.43 1.26 -13.23
C SER A 101 -5.13 0.96 -13.97
N PHE A 102 -4.20 0.28 -13.31
CA PHE A 102 -2.98 -0.23 -13.93
C PHE A 102 -3.24 -1.22 -15.08
N LEU A 103 -4.42 -1.81 -15.13
CA LEU A 103 -4.85 -2.64 -16.26
C LEU A 103 -5.15 -1.77 -17.49
N ALA A 104 -5.76 -0.60 -17.31
CA ALA A 104 -6.10 0.32 -18.38
C ALA A 104 -4.87 1.11 -18.86
N ASP A 105 -4.02 1.55 -17.93
CA ASP A 105 -2.78 2.29 -18.19
C ASP A 105 -1.62 1.59 -17.43
N PRO A 106 -0.89 0.68 -18.10
CA PRO A 106 0.16 -0.10 -17.48
C PRO A 106 1.29 0.79 -16.93
N PRO A 107 1.64 0.65 -15.64
CA PRO A 107 2.61 1.52 -15.03
C PRO A 107 4.03 1.18 -15.45
N ASN A 108 4.87 2.21 -15.46
CA ASN A 108 6.31 2.02 -15.49
C ASN A 108 6.80 1.71 -14.07
N ALA A 109 7.86 0.92 -14.00
CA ALA A 109 8.51 0.62 -12.74
C ALA A 109 10.02 0.61 -12.89
N THR A 110 10.72 0.89 -11.80
CA THR A 110 12.15 0.70 -11.71
C THR A 110 12.44 -0.52 -10.84
N LEU A 111 13.05 -1.51 -11.43
CA LEU A 111 13.58 -2.69 -10.75
C LEU A 111 15.00 -2.37 -10.31
N SER A 112 15.24 -2.32 -9.00
CA SER A 112 16.54 -2.03 -8.40
C SER A 112 17.07 -3.30 -7.76
N ILE A 113 18.07 -3.93 -8.40
CA ILE A 113 18.63 -5.22 -8.01
C ILE A 113 19.95 -4.96 -7.29
N VAL A 114 20.07 -5.50 -6.09
CA VAL A 114 21.28 -5.36 -5.27
C VAL A 114 22.15 -6.59 -5.45
N ASN A 115 23.34 -6.40 -6.00
CA ASN A 115 24.35 -7.45 -6.18
C ASN A 115 25.63 -7.00 -5.47
N GLU A 116 25.93 -7.56 -4.29
CA GLU A 116 27.08 -7.19 -3.46
C GLU A 116 27.21 -5.66 -3.30
N ASP A 117 28.18 -5.04 -3.96
CA ASP A 117 28.45 -3.62 -3.87
C ASP A 117 27.84 -2.77 -5.02
N LYS A 118 27.04 -3.41 -5.89
CA LYS A 118 26.46 -2.74 -7.07
C LYS A 118 24.96 -2.83 -7.08
N VAL A 119 24.34 -1.73 -7.50
CA VAL A 119 22.91 -1.66 -7.76
C VAL A 119 22.71 -1.60 -9.28
N ASN A 120 21.97 -2.57 -9.81
CA ASN A 120 21.55 -2.59 -11.21
C ASN A 120 20.10 -2.13 -11.30
N ASP A 121 19.87 -0.98 -11.94
CA ASP A 121 18.55 -0.42 -12.16
C ASP A 121 18.07 -0.73 -13.57
N VAL A 122 16.87 -1.33 -13.67
CA VAL A 122 16.20 -1.63 -14.95
C VAL A 122 14.84 -0.99 -14.93
N VAL A 123 14.52 -0.21 -15.97
CA VAL A 123 13.18 0.38 -16.13
C VAL A 123 12.33 -0.54 -16.99
N VAL A 124 11.15 -0.87 -16.48
CA VAL A 124 10.20 -1.78 -17.13
C VAL A 124 8.79 -1.21 -17.11
N GLU A 125 7.99 -1.60 -18.09
CA GLU A 125 6.53 -1.47 -18.04
C GLU A 125 5.96 -2.78 -17.51
N LEU A 126 5.04 -2.70 -16.55
CA LEU A 126 4.46 -3.88 -15.88
C LEU A 126 3.06 -4.19 -16.40
N ARG A 127 2.77 -5.48 -16.57
CA ARG A 127 1.45 -5.99 -16.95
C ARG A 127 1.14 -7.29 -16.21
N ASP A 128 -0.14 -7.60 -16.07
CA ASP A 128 -0.68 -8.90 -15.69
C ASP A 128 -0.05 -9.51 -14.41
N PRO A 129 -0.17 -8.86 -13.25
CA PRO A 129 0.35 -9.40 -12.01
C PRO A 129 -0.33 -10.70 -11.61
N ILE A 130 0.45 -11.73 -11.27
CA ILE A 130 -0.02 -13.01 -10.76
C ILE A 130 0.75 -13.34 -9.48
N LEU A 131 0.04 -13.46 -8.36
CA LEU A 131 0.61 -13.87 -7.08
C LEU A 131 0.28 -15.34 -6.81
N LYS A 132 1.31 -16.15 -6.55
CA LYS A 132 1.20 -17.56 -6.15
C LYS A 132 2.10 -17.81 -4.94
N GLY A 133 1.50 -17.91 -3.76
CA GLY A 133 2.27 -17.99 -2.53
C GLY A 133 3.09 -16.71 -2.32
N ASP A 134 4.41 -16.84 -2.27
CA ASP A 134 5.38 -15.76 -2.15
C ASP A 134 6.07 -15.40 -3.49
N GLU A 135 5.59 -15.93 -4.61
CA GLU A 135 6.05 -15.58 -5.94
C GLU A 135 5.05 -14.63 -6.62
N LEU A 136 5.51 -13.43 -6.97
CA LEU A 136 4.73 -12.44 -7.73
C LEU A 136 5.35 -12.27 -9.12
N SER A 137 4.60 -12.58 -10.15
CA SER A 137 5.07 -12.47 -11.53
C SER A 137 4.31 -11.40 -12.31
N TYR A 138 5.03 -10.77 -13.25
CA TYR A 138 4.55 -9.77 -14.19
C TYR A 138 4.99 -10.13 -15.60
N ASN A 139 4.18 -9.81 -16.59
CA ASN A 139 4.65 -9.64 -17.95
C ASN A 139 5.30 -8.27 -18.04
N VAL A 140 6.53 -8.18 -18.55
CA VAL A 140 7.27 -6.93 -18.58
C VAL A 140 7.84 -6.63 -19.96
N ARG A 141 7.87 -5.34 -20.28
CA ARG A 141 8.62 -4.77 -21.40
C ARG A 141 9.76 -3.95 -20.84
N VAL A 142 11.00 -4.32 -21.14
CA VAL A 142 12.18 -3.56 -20.73
C VAL A 142 12.23 -2.26 -21.54
N LEU A 143 12.32 -1.13 -20.85
CA LEU A 143 12.37 0.21 -21.43
C LEU A 143 13.79 0.78 -21.39
N GLU A 144 14.53 0.53 -20.30
CA GLU A 144 15.90 1.03 -20.11
C GLU A 144 16.67 0.06 -19.21
N GLY A 145 17.96 -0.09 -19.46
CA GLY A 145 18.86 -0.96 -18.70
C GLY A 145 18.94 -2.37 -19.26
N GLU A 146 19.78 -3.18 -18.63
CA GLU A 146 19.99 -4.58 -18.99
C GLU A 146 19.33 -5.49 -17.94
N MET A 147 18.37 -6.31 -18.37
CA MET A 147 17.63 -7.20 -17.50
C MET A 147 18.38 -8.52 -17.32
N PRO A 148 18.88 -8.81 -16.11
CA PRO A 148 19.55 -10.08 -15.87
C PRO A 148 18.53 -11.21 -15.76
N ALA A 149 18.91 -12.42 -16.22
CA ALA A 149 18.05 -13.60 -16.11
C ALA A 149 17.79 -14.01 -14.65
N LYS A 150 18.70 -13.66 -13.72
CA LYS A 150 18.59 -13.88 -12.27
C LYS A 150 19.24 -12.72 -11.53
N GLY A 151 18.70 -12.41 -10.35
CA GLY A 151 19.26 -11.38 -9.47
C GLY A 151 18.96 -11.67 -8.01
N GLY A 152 19.68 -11.01 -7.11
CA GLY A 152 19.55 -11.10 -5.66
C GLY A 152 18.43 -10.24 -5.12
N PRO A 153 18.59 -9.71 -3.89
CA PRO A 153 17.59 -8.83 -3.28
C PRO A 153 17.21 -7.67 -4.18
N VAL A 154 15.93 -7.35 -4.21
CA VAL A 154 15.38 -6.42 -5.18
C VAL A 154 14.28 -5.56 -4.59
N SER A 155 14.22 -4.32 -5.04
CA SER A 155 13.10 -3.41 -4.82
C SER A 155 12.49 -3.01 -6.16
N LEU A 156 11.19 -3.20 -6.30
CA LEU A 156 10.41 -2.78 -7.46
C LEU A 156 9.62 -1.53 -7.08
N PHE A 157 9.98 -0.39 -7.68
CA PHE A 157 9.32 0.90 -7.50
C PHE A 157 8.34 1.10 -8.63
N ILE A 158 7.04 1.01 -8.33
CA ILE A 158 5.95 1.11 -9.30
C ILE A 158 5.41 2.54 -9.25
N ASP A 159 5.39 3.18 -10.40
CA ASP A 159 5.02 4.57 -10.51
C ASP A 159 3.51 4.79 -10.61
N VAL A 160 3.15 6.06 -10.55
CA VAL A 160 1.78 6.59 -10.49
C VAL A 160 0.94 6.15 -11.68
N ILE A 161 -0.34 5.87 -11.41
CA ILE A 161 -1.38 5.65 -12.41
C ILE A 161 -1.55 6.94 -13.25
N GLY A 162 -1.51 6.83 -14.59
CA GLY A 162 -1.90 7.90 -15.50
C GLY A 162 -0.83 8.92 -15.88
N MET A 163 0.42 8.74 -15.47
CA MET A 163 1.53 9.54 -15.98
C MET A 163 2.38 8.71 -16.93
N PRO A 164 2.40 8.97 -18.25
CA PRO A 164 3.34 8.36 -19.17
C PRO A 164 4.74 8.77 -18.77
N LEU A 165 5.44 7.92 -18.05
CA LEU A 165 6.83 8.12 -17.69
C LEU A 165 7.68 7.66 -18.86
N ALA A 166 7.83 8.56 -19.83
CA ALA A 166 8.96 8.43 -20.73
C ALA A 166 10.23 8.36 -19.86
N PRO A 167 11.27 7.59 -20.27
CA PRO A 167 12.58 7.60 -19.61
C PRO A 167 13.17 9.01 -19.44
N LEU A 168 12.68 9.96 -20.22
CA LEU A 168 13.02 11.37 -20.22
C LEU A 168 12.04 12.24 -19.42
N SER A 169 11.03 11.69 -18.76
CA SER A 169 10.14 12.48 -17.90
C SER A 169 10.91 13.12 -16.75
N TYR A 170 10.48 14.31 -16.33
CA TYR A 170 11.09 15.05 -15.22
C TYR A 170 11.21 14.20 -13.96
N ALA A 171 10.20 13.39 -13.65
CA ALA A 171 10.21 12.47 -12.53
C ALA A 171 11.23 11.33 -12.69
N GLY A 172 11.41 10.80 -13.91
CA GLY A 172 12.43 9.79 -14.21
C GLY A 172 13.85 10.36 -14.11
N VAL A 173 14.07 11.59 -14.59
CA VAL A 173 15.37 12.30 -14.47
C VAL A 173 15.68 12.62 -13.01
N ALA A 174 14.71 13.13 -12.25
CA ALA A 174 14.88 13.46 -10.83
C ALA A 174 15.23 12.21 -9.99
N ARG A 175 14.60 11.07 -10.25
CA ARG A 175 14.92 9.81 -9.56
C ARG A 175 16.32 9.30 -9.87
N ARG A 176 16.77 9.37 -11.11
CA ARG A 176 18.14 8.99 -11.49
C ARG A 176 19.20 9.91 -10.87
N SER A 177 18.95 11.22 -10.84
CA SER A 177 19.87 12.17 -10.21
C SER A 177 19.94 12.01 -8.69
N TYR A 178 18.80 11.74 -8.04
CA TYR A 178 18.74 11.48 -6.60
C TYR A 178 19.51 10.20 -6.23
N ARG A 179 19.34 9.12 -6.98
CA ARG A 179 20.08 7.87 -6.75
C ARG A 179 21.58 8.04 -6.93
N ARG A 180 22.03 8.75 -7.96
CA ARG A 180 23.46 9.06 -8.16
C ARG A 180 24.07 9.81 -6.98
N ALA A 181 23.31 10.72 -6.35
CA ALA A 181 23.76 11.47 -5.20
C ALA A 181 23.95 10.63 -3.92
N PHE A 182 23.29 9.47 -3.82
CA PHE A 182 23.38 8.58 -2.64
C PHE A 182 24.39 7.44 -2.80
N TYR A 183 24.78 7.07 -4.02
CA TYR A 183 25.64 5.90 -4.28
C TYR A 183 27.00 6.24 -4.87
N TYR A 184 27.32 7.52 -4.98
CA TYR A 184 28.60 8.06 -5.38
C TYR A 184 28.93 9.27 -4.46
#